data_b0f36f2108e4f395ecf2d03c5e03b796
#
_entry.id   b0f36f2108e4f395ecf2d03c5e03b796
#
_cell.length_a   1.000
_cell.length_b   1.000
_cell.length_c   1.000
_cell.angle_alpha   90.00
_cell.angle_beta   90.00
_cell.angle_gamma   90.00
#
_symmetry.space_group_name_H-M   'P 1'
#
loop_
_entity.id
_entity.type
_entity.pdbx_description
1 polymer ?
#
loop_
_entity_poly.entity_id
_entity_poly.type
_entity_poly.pdbx_seq_one_letter_code
_entity_poly.pdbx_strand_id
1 'polypeptide(L)'
;ACARRFDWRILLTHGTLMACRADHVDDRITVIDSHEPFSVGDLGIQPFPVPHDAREPVQFVLTDGSWRLGVLTDAGHVTPHMVAMLDGCDGLVLECNHDAAMLVQGSYPLALKRRVGGPWGHLDNAAGASLLARLDSSRLRHVVAAHLSEQNNSPLLARAALSAVLGCAPDWIGIATQSEGFSWRDL
;
A
#
# COMPACT_ATOMS: atom_id res chain seq x y z
N ALA A 1 -19.60 8.08 -2.15
CA ALA A 1 -19.94 9.43 -1.66
C ALA A 1 -19.06 10.49 -2.32
N CYS A 2 -17.73 10.44 -2.20
CA CYS A 2 -16.80 11.49 -2.70
C CYS A 2 -16.91 11.71 -4.22
N ALA A 3 -16.88 10.65 -5.03
CA ALA A 3 -16.96 10.78 -6.47
C ALA A 3 -18.21 11.52 -6.95
N ARG A 4 -19.38 11.27 -6.33
CA ARG A 4 -20.61 12.02 -6.65
C ARG A 4 -20.56 13.45 -6.16
N ARG A 5 -19.95 13.72 -4.99
CA ARG A 5 -19.90 15.07 -4.43
C ARG A 5 -18.97 15.99 -5.21
N PHE A 6 -17.87 15.45 -5.74
CA PHE A 6 -16.82 16.23 -6.40
C PHE A 6 -16.73 15.95 -7.90
N ASP A 7 -17.65 15.16 -8.43
CA ASP A 7 -17.69 14.71 -9.83
C ASP A 7 -16.37 14.05 -10.28
N TRP A 8 -15.78 13.26 -9.39
CA TRP A 8 -14.52 12.58 -9.68
C TRP A 8 -14.73 11.33 -10.54
N ARG A 9 -13.82 11.10 -11.46
CA ARG A 9 -13.69 9.81 -12.14
C ARG A 9 -13.31 8.72 -11.15
N ILE A 10 -13.81 7.52 -11.38
CA ILE A 10 -13.51 6.33 -10.60
C ILE A 10 -12.75 5.37 -11.52
N LEU A 11 -11.52 5.07 -11.17
CA LEU A 11 -10.69 4.09 -11.87
C LEU A 11 -10.66 2.83 -11.01
N LEU A 12 -11.04 1.68 -11.60
CA LEU A 12 -11.07 0.41 -10.87
C LEU A 12 -10.91 -0.77 -11.83
N THR A 13 -10.43 -1.88 -11.32
CA THR A 13 -10.30 -3.12 -12.09
C THR A 13 -11.67 -3.75 -12.37
N HIS A 14 -11.73 -4.61 -13.39
CA HIS A 14 -12.96 -5.33 -13.72
C HIS A 14 -13.47 -6.17 -12.54
N GLY A 15 -12.57 -6.89 -11.85
CA GLY A 15 -12.93 -7.68 -10.69
C GLY A 15 -13.52 -6.84 -9.55
N THR A 16 -12.96 -5.65 -9.29
CA THR A 16 -13.51 -4.70 -8.30
C THR A 16 -14.90 -4.22 -8.72
N LEU A 17 -15.11 -3.87 -10.00
CA LEU A 17 -16.41 -3.47 -10.52
C LEU A 17 -17.46 -4.55 -10.27
N MET A 18 -17.15 -5.81 -10.62
CA MET A 18 -18.04 -6.94 -10.43
C MET A 18 -18.34 -7.23 -8.95
N ALA A 19 -17.38 -6.97 -8.06
CA ALA A 19 -17.56 -7.14 -6.62
C ALA A 19 -18.46 -6.05 -5.99
N CYS A 20 -18.41 -4.84 -6.53
CA CYS A 20 -19.19 -3.70 -6.01
C CYS A 20 -20.70 -3.80 -6.28
N ARG A 21 -21.18 -4.83 -7.01
CA ARG A 21 -22.59 -4.98 -7.42
C ARG A 21 -23.20 -3.65 -7.89
N ALA A 22 -22.46 -2.95 -8.72
CA ALA A 22 -22.93 -1.70 -9.31
C ALA A 22 -24.06 -2.04 -10.29
N ASP A 23 -25.29 -2.07 -9.79
CA ASP A 23 -26.51 -2.29 -10.59
C ASP A 23 -26.77 -1.13 -11.57
N HIS A 24 -25.97 -0.07 -11.46
CA HIS A 24 -26.02 1.10 -12.34
C HIS A 24 -24.63 1.38 -12.90
N VAL A 25 -24.53 1.36 -14.21
CA VAL A 25 -23.37 1.92 -14.93
C VAL A 25 -23.28 3.40 -14.56
N ASP A 26 -22.25 3.76 -13.79
CA ASP A 26 -21.94 5.15 -13.47
C ASP A 26 -20.95 5.64 -14.55
N ASP A 27 -21.33 6.62 -15.35
CA ASP A 27 -20.51 7.16 -16.45
C ASP A 27 -19.13 7.67 -15.99
N ARG A 28 -18.96 7.84 -14.68
CA ARG A 28 -17.67 8.20 -14.08
C ARG A 28 -16.73 7.01 -13.92
N ILE A 29 -17.20 5.78 -14.10
CA ILE A 29 -16.37 4.58 -13.94
C ILE A 29 -15.59 4.33 -15.24
N THR A 30 -14.28 4.19 -15.07
CA THR A 30 -13.39 3.69 -16.12
C THR A 30 -12.75 2.40 -15.59
N VAL A 31 -12.92 1.31 -16.32
CA VAL A 31 -12.25 0.04 -16.00
C VAL A 31 -10.82 0.11 -16.46
N ILE A 32 -9.88 -0.16 -15.55
CA ILE A 32 -8.45 -0.24 -15.82
C ILE A 32 -8.02 -1.72 -15.86
N ASP A 33 -6.97 -2.00 -16.62
CA ASP A 33 -6.28 -3.28 -16.57
C ASP A 33 -5.34 -3.32 -15.36
N SER A 34 -5.14 -4.51 -14.77
CA SER A 34 -4.29 -4.69 -13.59
C SER A 34 -2.79 -4.63 -13.88
N HIS A 35 -2.38 -4.58 -15.16
CA HIS A 35 -0.98 -4.57 -15.60
C HIS A 35 -0.65 -3.44 -16.58
N GLU A 36 -1.65 -2.91 -17.30
CA GLU A 36 -1.42 -1.91 -18.33
C GLU A 36 -1.30 -0.50 -17.73
N PRO A 37 -0.21 0.23 -18.03
CA PRO A 37 -0.06 1.60 -17.57
C PRO A 37 -1.07 2.53 -18.25
N PHE A 38 -1.47 3.56 -17.53
CA PHE A 38 -2.34 4.62 -18.03
C PHE A 38 -1.89 5.97 -17.46
N SER A 39 -2.52 7.07 -17.93
CA SER A 39 -2.21 8.41 -17.44
C SER A 39 -3.45 9.13 -16.93
N VAL A 40 -3.26 9.99 -15.94
CA VAL A 40 -4.25 10.93 -15.43
C VAL A 40 -3.58 12.32 -15.40
N GLY A 41 -3.94 13.18 -16.34
CA GLY A 41 -3.21 14.43 -16.58
C GLY A 41 -1.76 14.11 -16.95
N ASP A 42 -0.83 14.75 -16.28
CA ASP A 42 0.62 14.58 -16.50
C ASP A 42 1.23 13.43 -15.66
N LEU A 43 0.41 12.71 -14.89
CA LEU A 43 0.86 11.58 -14.10
C LEU A 43 0.70 10.27 -14.87
N GLY A 44 1.78 9.54 -15.05
CA GLY A 44 1.78 8.15 -15.45
C GLY A 44 1.47 7.26 -14.23
N ILE A 45 0.62 6.27 -14.43
CA ILE A 45 0.19 5.35 -13.37
C ILE A 45 0.38 3.93 -13.87
N GLN A 46 1.19 3.17 -13.14
CA GLN A 46 1.43 1.75 -13.39
C GLN A 46 0.75 0.93 -12.29
N PRO A 47 -0.38 0.27 -12.57
CA PRO A 47 -0.98 -0.69 -11.66
C PRO A 47 -0.15 -1.98 -11.60
N PHE A 48 -0.21 -2.65 -10.48
CA PHE A 48 0.34 -4.00 -10.33
C PHE A 48 -0.50 -4.82 -9.35
N PRO A 49 -0.76 -6.11 -9.65
CA PRO A 49 -1.56 -6.97 -8.78
C PRO A 49 -0.81 -7.32 -7.49
N VAL A 50 -1.58 -7.46 -6.42
CA VAL A 50 -1.08 -7.83 -5.09
C VAL A 50 -1.89 -9.01 -4.55
N PRO A 51 -1.30 -9.89 -3.71
CA PRO A 51 -2.02 -10.97 -3.06
C PRO A 51 -2.87 -10.44 -1.91
N HIS A 52 -4.15 -10.26 -2.13
CA HIS A 52 -5.12 -9.83 -1.10
C HIS A 52 -6.45 -10.55 -1.27
N ASP A 53 -7.28 -10.59 -0.22
CA ASP A 53 -8.59 -11.25 -0.22
C ASP A 53 -9.68 -10.40 -0.92
N ALA A 54 -9.33 -9.86 -2.08
CA ALA A 54 -10.21 -9.12 -2.97
C ALA A 54 -10.24 -9.75 -4.37
N ARG A 55 -11.21 -9.38 -5.21
CA ARG A 55 -11.42 -10.07 -6.49
C ARG A 55 -10.35 -9.77 -7.54
N GLU A 56 -9.82 -8.57 -7.55
CA GLU A 56 -8.73 -8.14 -8.46
C GLU A 56 -8.00 -6.94 -7.82
N PRO A 57 -7.26 -7.18 -6.72
CA PRO A 57 -6.60 -6.12 -5.99
C PRO A 57 -5.35 -5.66 -6.74
N VAL A 58 -5.20 -4.34 -6.86
CA VAL A 58 -4.02 -3.69 -7.45
C VAL A 58 -3.49 -2.59 -6.55
N GLN A 59 -2.20 -2.35 -6.67
CA GLN A 59 -1.50 -1.20 -6.12
C GLN A 59 -0.81 -0.44 -7.25
N PHE A 60 -0.15 0.67 -6.96
CA PHE A 60 0.24 1.62 -7.98
C PHE A 60 1.65 2.15 -7.78
N VAL A 61 2.35 2.34 -8.90
CA VAL A 61 3.48 3.25 -9.00
C VAL A 61 3.04 4.45 -9.82
N LEU A 62 3.25 5.64 -9.28
CA LEU A 62 2.94 6.91 -9.93
C LEU A 62 4.23 7.59 -10.37
N THR A 63 4.22 8.28 -11.51
CA THR A 63 5.37 9.04 -11.98
C THR A 63 4.95 10.27 -12.76
N ASP A 64 5.71 11.34 -12.64
CA ASP A 64 5.64 12.53 -13.50
C ASP A 64 6.73 12.54 -14.60
N GLY A 65 7.46 11.41 -14.75
CA GLY A 65 8.59 11.25 -15.63
C GLY A 65 9.96 11.51 -14.97
N SER A 66 10.00 12.23 -13.84
CA SER A 66 11.22 12.52 -13.08
C SER A 66 11.29 11.73 -11.78
N TRP A 67 10.18 11.65 -11.07
CA TRP A 67 10.03 11.00 -9.77
C TRP A 67 9.10 9.79 -9.84
N ARG A 68 9.34 8.83 -8.95
CA ARG A 68 8.53 7.62 -8.84
C ARG A 68 8.07 7.43 -7.40
N LEU A 69 6.76 7.35 -7.20
CA LEU A 69 6.13 7.06 -5.92
C LEU A 69 5.46 5.69 -5.97
N GLY A 70 5.95 4.76 -5.18
CA GLY A 70 5.30 3.47 -4.96
C GLY A 70 4.30 3.53 -3.81
N VAL A 71 3.10 3.01 -4.03
CA VAL A 71 2.09 2.82 -3.00
C VAL A 71 1.80 1.33 -2.89
N LEU A 72 1.92 0.79 -1.69
CA LEU A 72 1.63 -0.60 -1.38
C LEU A 72 0.89 -0.69 -0.06
N THR A 73 -0.37 -1.07 -0.12
CA THR A 73 -1.22 -1.45 1.00
C THR A 73 -1.98 -2.73 0.65
N ASP A 74 -2.65 -3.35 1.61
CA ASP A 74 -3.51 -4.50 1.34
C ASP A 74 -2.81 -5.64 0.58
N ALA A 75 -1.65 -6.08 1.09
CA ALA A 75 -0.90 -7.20 0.54
C ALA A 75 -0.62 -8.24 1.63
N GLY A 76 -0.97 -9.49 1.39
CA GLY A 76 -0.80 -10.57 2.38
C GLY A 76 0.61 -11.16 2.41
N HIS A 77 1.39 -11.05 1.34
CA HIS A 77 2.79 -11.48 1.29
C HIS A 77 3.54 -10.79 0.17
N VAL A 78 4.86 -10.77 0.27
CA VAL A 78 5.75 -10.15 -0.73
C VAL A 78 5.97 -11.07 -1.90
N THR A 79 5.74 -10.58 -3.13
CA THR A 79 6.02 -11.31 -4.38
C THR A 79 7.22 -10.73 -5.12
N PRO A 80 7.89 -11.51 -5.99
CA PRO A 80 8.94 -10.98 -6.86
C PRO A 80 8.46 -9.85 -7.77
N HIS A 81 7.20 -9.90 -8.21
CA HIS A 81 6.59 -8.86 -9.03
C HIS A 81 6.47 -7.53 -8.29
N MET A 82 5.99 -7.55 -7.03
CA MET A 82 5.93 -6.35 -6.19
C MET A 82 7.31 -5.71 -6.01
N VAL A 83 8.35 -6.54 -5.78
CA VAL A 83 9.73 -6.04 -5.69
C VAL A 83 10.13 -5.34 -6.98
N ALA A 84 9.95 -5.99 -8.14
CA ALA A 84 10.30 -5.41 -9.44
C ALA A 84 9.55 -4.09 -9.74
N MET A 85 8.28 -3.97 -9.33
CA MET A 85 7.48 -2.77 -9.55
C MET A 85 7.93 -1.60 -8.68
N LEU A 86 8.31 -1.86 -7.42
CA LEU A 86 8.68 -0.85 -6.44
C LEU A 86 10.17 -0.50 -6.45
N ASP A 87 10.97 -1.27 -7.19
CA ASP A 87 12.40 -1.05 -7.29
C ASP A 87 12.73 0.31 -7.89
N GLY A 88 13.72 1.01 -7.31
CA GLY A 88 14.16 2.33 -7.76
C GLY A 88 13.11 3.45 -7.62
N CYS A 89 12.12 3.31 -6.74
CA CYS A 89 11.22 4.41 -6.37
C CYS A 89 11.96 5.47 -5.54
N ASP A 90 11.56 6.74 -5.73
CA ASP A 90 12.07 7.88 -4.95
C ASP A 90 11.30 8.06 -3.64
N GLY A 91 10.03 7.64 -3.61
CA GLY A 91 9.19 7.60 -2.42
C GLY A 91 8.38 6.30 -2.32
N LEU A 92 8.15 5.86 -1.10
CA LEU A 92 7.32 4.66 -0.82
C LEU A 92 6.30 4.97 0.28
N VAL A 93 5.06 4.63 0.00
CA VAL A 93 4.01 4.43 1.01
C VAL A 93 3.86 2.92 1.16
N LEU A 94 4.34 2.39 2.29
CA LEU A 94 4.54 0.95 2.46
C LEU A 94 3.71 0.42 3.62
N GLU A 95 2.99 -0.66 3.39
CA GLU A 95 2.21 -1.33 4.42
C GLU A 95 3.08 -1.85 5.55
N CYS A 96 2.69 -1.48 6.77
CA CYS A 96 3.14 -2.02 8.04
C CYS A 96 1.89 -2.23 8.90
N ASN A 97 1.07 -3.23 8.54
CA ASN A 97 -0.25 -3.35 9.15
C ASN A 97 -0.17 -3.74 10.62
N HIS A 98 0.58 -4.76 10.97
CA HIS A 98 0.61 -5.24 12.35
C HIS A 98 2.01 -5.67 12.79
N ASP A 99 2.21 -5.64 14.09
CA ASP A 99 3.26 -6.41 14.75
C ASP A 99 2.77 -7.84 14.98
N ALA A 100 3.55 -8.82 14.58
CA ALA A 100 3.13 -10.22 14.63
C ALA A 100 2.82 -10.69 16.07
N ALA A 101 3.59 -10.23 17.08
CA ALA A 101 3.37 -10.58 18.46
C ALA A 101 2.10 -9.92 19.02
N MET A 102 1.88 -8.64 18.69
CA MET A 102 0.65 -7.93 19.07
C MET A 102 -0.58 -8.57 18.45
N LEU A 103 -0.55 -8.98 17.17
CA LEU A 103 -1.66 -9.67 16.54
C LEU A 103 -1.96 -11.00 17.22
N VAL A 104 -0.93 -11.80 17.56
CA VAL A 104 -1.11 -13.09 18.25
C VAL A 104 -1.71 -12.89 19.65
N GLN A 105 -1.22 -11.91 20.40
CA GLN A 105 -1.63 -11.65 21.79
C GLN A 105 -2.89 -10.77 21.89
N GLY A 106 -3.23 -10.03 20.82
CA GLY A 106 -4.32 -9.08 20.79
C GLY A 106 -5.70 -9.71 20.97
N SER A 107 -6.71 -8.86 21.06
CA SER A 107 -8.09 -9.24 21.38
C SER A 107 -8.91 -9.78 20.19
N TYR A 108 -8.34 -9.77 18.97
CA TYR A 108 -9.07 -10.24 17.78
C TYR A 108 -9.46 -11.71 17.91
N PRO A 109 -10.66 -12.10 17.46
CA PRO A 109 -11.03 -13.50 17.33
C PRO A 109 -10.04 -14.29 16.46
N LEU A 110 -9.83 -15.57 16.74
CA LEU A 110 -8.84 -16.41 16.05
C LEU A 110 -9.05 -16.41 14.51
N ALA A 111 -10.29 -16.43 14.04
CA ALA A 111 -10.60 -16.36 12.61
C ALA A 111 -10.10 -15.05 11.97
N LEU A 112 -10.24 -13.93 12.67
CA LEU A 112 -9.76 -12.63 12.19
C LEU A 112 -8.22 -12.55 12.23
N LYS A 113 -7.57 -13.07 13.28
CA LYS A 113 -6.10 -13.17 13.34
C LYS A 113 -5.54 -13.97 12.17
N ARG A 114 -6.17 -15.11 11.84
CA ARG A 114 -5.76 -15.95 10.70
C ARG A 114 -5.99 -15.25 9.35
N ARG A 115 -7.03 -14.45 9.23
CA ARG A 115 -7.29 -13.66 8.03
C ARG A 115 -6.26 -12.53 7.88
N VAL A 116 -6.07 -11.72 8.92
CA VAL A 116 -5.16 -10.57 8.91
C VAL A 116 -3.70 -10.99 8.67
N GLY A 117 -3.20 -11.98 9.41
CA GLY A 117 -1.84 -12.50 9.28
C GLY A 117 -1.68 -13.62 8.24
N GLY A 118 -2.70 -13.87 7.42
CA GLY A 118 -2.69 -14.92 6.38
C GLY A 118 -2.08 -14.44 5.06
N PRO A 119 -1.84 -15.36 4.11
CA PRO A 119 -1.17 -15.04 2.84
C PRO A 119 -1.98 -14.13 1.91
N TRP A 120 -3.24 -13.87 2.23
CA TRP A 120 -4.15 -12.96 1.52
C TRP A 120 -4.64 -11.83 2.43
N GLY A 121 -4.01 -11.66 3.59
CA GLY A 121 -4.32 -10.60 4.54
C GLY A 121 -3.44 -9.37 4.33
N HIS A 122 -2.59 -9.06 5.32
CA HIS A 122 -1.79 -7.85 5.34
C HIS A 122 -0.34 -8.12 5.72
N LEU A 123 0.60 -7.31 5.21
CA LEU A 123 2.00 -7.36 5.61
C LEU A 123 2.16 -6.93 7.07
N ASP A 124 2.85 -7.76 7.85
CA ASP A 124 3.36 -7.34 9.14
C ASP A 124 4.59 -6.42 8.99
N ASN A 125 5.05 -5.83 10.09
CA ASN A 125 6.21 -4.94 10.07
C ASN A 125 7.48 -5.63 9.53
N ALA A 126 7.68 -6.89 9.83
CA ALA A 126 8.85 -7.65 9.38
C ALA A 126 8.78 -7.95 7.86
N ALA A 127 7.60 -8.27 7.34
CA ALA A 127 7.38 -8.50 5.92
C ALA A 127 7.57 -7.20 5.11
N GLY A 128 7.04 -6.06 5.61
CA GLY A 128 7.29 -4.74 5.02
C GLY A 128 8.80 -4.40 5.01
N ALA A 129 9.49 -4.63 6.11
CA ALA A 129 10.93 -4.45 6.20
C ALA A 129 11.71 -5.39 5.25
N SER A 130 11.29 -6.65 5.13
CA SER A 130 11.89 -7.63 4.21
C SER A 130 11.71 -7.23 2.73
N LEU A 131 10.55 -6.65 2.36
CA LEU A 131 10.36 -6.07 1.04
C LEU A 131 11.35 -4.93 0.82
N LEU A 132 11.39 -3.95 1.73
CA LEU A 132 12.27 -2.79 1.65
C LEU A 132 13.75 -3.18 1.52
N ALA A 133 14.19 -4.23 2.21
CA ALA A 133 15.56 -4.76 2.12
C ALA A 133 15.93 -5.33 0.73
N ARG A 134 14.96 -5.61 -0.11
CA ARG A 134 15.14 -6.18 -1.45
C ARG A 134 15.12 -5.14 -2.56
N LEU A 135 14.77 -3.89 -2.24
CA LEU A 135 14.70 -2.80 -3.19
C LEU A 135 16.03 -2.06 -3.30
N ASP A 136 16.33 -1.55 -4.49
CA ASP A 136 17.36 -0.52 -4.63
C ASP A 136 16.85 0.78 -3.98
N SER A 137 17.38 1.08 -2.80
CA SER A 137 17.03 2.26 -2.01
C SER A 137 17.93 3.48 -2.31
N SER A 138 18.83 3.41 -3.29
CA SER A 138 19.79 4.48 -3.59
C SER A 138 19.15 5.82 -3.96
N ARG A 139 17.94 5.78 -4.55
CA ARG A 139 17.14 6.95 -4.91
C ARG A 139 16.12 7.34 -3.85
N LEU A 140 15.93 6.51 -2.84
CA LEU A 140 14.81 6.63 -1.90
C LEU A 140 14.97 7.86 -0.99
N ARG A 141 14.06 8.80 -1.11
CA ARG A 141 14.02 10.06 -0.35
C ARG A 141 13.06 10.01 0.82
N HIS A 142 11.96 9.27 0.66
CA HIS A 142 10.92 9.15 1.68
C HIS A 142 10.37 7.73 1.76
N VAL A 143 10.20 7.25 2.98
CA VAL A 143 9.39 6.07 3.30
C VAL A 143 8.34 6.47 4.31
N VAL A 144 7.09 6.12 4.04
CA VAL A 144 5.98 6.31 4.95
C VAL A 144 5.38 4.96 5.27
N ALA A 145 5.48 4.51 6.51
CA ALA A 145 4.75 3.35 6.98
C ALA A 145 3.26 3.71 7.05
N ALA A 146 2.42 2.90 6.41
CA ALA A 146 1.01 3.15 6.23
C ALA A 146 0.16 1.93 6.59
N HIS A 147 -1.15 2.12 6.62
CA HIS A 147 -2.14 1.07 6.87
C HIS A 147 -1.94 0.34 8.22
N LEU A 148 -1.44 1.07 9.22
CA LEU A 148 -1.18 0.52 10.55
C LEU A 148 -2.50 0.18 11.26
N SER A 149 -2.55 -1.02 11.83
CA SER A 149 -3.64 -1.43 12.73
C SER A 149 -3.58 -0.63 14.04
N GLU A 150 -4.67 0.02 14.40
CA GLU A 150 -4.77 0.75 15.67
C GLU A 150 -4.69 -0.17 16.91
N GLN A 151 -5.01 -1.46 16.75
CA GLN A 151 -5.04 -2.42 17.86
C GLN A 151 -3.81 -3.33 17.91
N ASN A 152 -3.20 -3.62 16.76
CA ASN A 152 -2.15 -4.64 16.67
C ASN A 152 -0.83 -4.07 16.13
N ASN A 153 -0.64 -2.75 16.19
CA ASN A 153 0.62 -2.11 15.84
C ASN A 153 0.84 -0.82 16.65
N SER A 154 2.02 -0.26 16.52
CA SER A 154 2.32 1.09 16.96
C SER A 154 3.27 1.79 15.97
N PRO A 155 3.22 3.12 15.87
CA PRO A 155 4.18 3.89 15.08
C PRO A 155 5.64 3.57 15.41
N LEU A 156 5.95 3.33 16.67
CA LEU A 156 7.29 3.01 17.13
C LEU A 156 7.79 1.68 16.56
N LEU A 157 6.97 0.64 16.56
CA LEU A 157 7.33 -0.69 16.04
C LEU A 157 7.51 -0.67 14.51
N ALA A 158 6.61 0.00 13.79
CA ALA A 158 6.73 0.14 12.35
C ALA A 158 7.99 0.92 11.95
N ARG A 159 8.28 2.05 12.63
CA ARG A 159 9.52 2.81 12.43
C ARG A 159 10.76 1.99 12.71
N ALA A 160 10.79 1.27 13.83
CA ALA A 160 11.93 0.45 14.22
C ALA A 160 12.23 -0.63 13.17
N ALA A 161 11.20 -1.30 12.63
CA ALA A 161 11.38 -2.34 11.62
C ALA A 161 11.98 -1.78 10.31
N LEU A 162 11.44 -0.68 9.80
CA LEU A 162 11.87 -0.11 8.52
C LEU A 162 13.23 0.61 8.63
N SER A 163 13.46 1.36 9.72
CA SER A 163 14.71 2.09 9.92
C SER A 163 15.90 1.15 10.12
N ALA A 164 15.70 -0.01 10.73
CA ALA A 164 16.74 -1.02 10.90
C ALA A 164 17.29 -1.52 9.55
N VAL A 165 16.41 -1.66 8.54
CA VAL A 165 16.80 -2.10 7.19
C VAL A 165 17.61 -0.99 6.46
N LEU A 166 17.16 0.26 6.57
CA LEU A 166 17.78 1.38 5.88
C LEU A 166 19.03 1.92 6.61
N GLY A 167 19.26 1.50 7.87
CA GLY A 167 20.35 2.04 8.69
C GLY A 167 20.17 3.53 9.01
N CYS A 168 18.92 4.02 9.07
CA CYS A 168 18.59 5.42 9.32
C CYS A 168 17.99 5.64 10.72
N ALA A 169 17.90 6.91 11.12
CA ALA A 169 17.16 7.25 12.36
C ALA A 169 15.67 6.89 12.23
N PRO A 170 15.01 6.34 13.28
CA PRO A 170 13.60 5.97 13.20
C PRO A 170 12.67 7.12 12.80
N ASP A 171 12.98 8.35 13.17
CA ASP A 171 12.18 9.54 12.83
C ASP A 171 12.25 9.93 11.35
N TRP A 172 13.21 9.39 10.60
CA TRP A 172 13.25 9.54 9.16
C TRP A 172 12.06 8.83 8.47
N ILE A 173 11.57 7.72 9.07
CA ILE A 173 10.41 7.00 8.60
C ILE A 173 9.15 7.79 8.96
N GLY A 174 8.40 8.21 7.94
CA GLY A 174 7.07 8.80 8.13
C GLY A 174 6.05 7.79 8.60
N ILE A 175 4.98 8.27 9.23
CA ILE A 175 3.83 7.44 9.62
C ILE A 175 2.57 8.09 9.05
N ALA A 176 1.78 7.31 8.33
CA ALA A 176 0.41 7.67 7.98
C ALA A 176 -0.55 7.11 9.05
N THR A 177 -1.10 7.99 9.86
CA THR A 177 -2.11 7.61 10.86
C THR A 177 -3.51 7.55 10.25
N GLN A 178 -4.43 6.84 10.88
CA GLN A 178 -5.82 6.73 10.41
C GLN A 178 -6.57 8.07 10.50
N SER A 179 -6.27 8.88 11.51
CA SER A 179 -6.99 10.13 11.77
C SER A 179 -6.41 11.35 11.05
N GLU A 180 -5.08 11.42 10.90
CA GLU A 180 -4.39 12.62 10.43
C GLU A 180 -3.65 12.42 9.09
N GLY A 181 -3.44 11.15 8.66
CA GLY A 181 -2.60 10.85 7.52
C GLY A 181 -1.13 11.18 7.81
N PHE A 182 -0.47 11.88 6.91
CA PHE A 182 0.88 12.41 7.07
C PHE A 182 1.03 13.75 6.35
N SER A 183 2.03 14.54 6.76
CA SER A 183 2.32 15.86 6.19
C SER A 183 2.85 15.75 4.76
N TRP A 184 2.67 16.81 3.97
CA TRP A 184 3.25 16.95 2.64
C TRP A 184 4.76 16.71 2.65
N ARG A 185 5.24 16.07 1.59
CA ARG A 185 6.66 15.79 1.35
C ARG A 185 6.97 16.03 -0.12
N ASP A 186 8.07 16.70 -0.39
CA ASP A 186 8.54 16.94 -1.74
C ASP A 186 9.48 15.81 -2.19
N LEU A 187 9.23 15.25 -3.37
CA LEU A 187 10.09 14.24 -4.00
C LEU A 187 11.20 14.90 -4.81
#